data_60c25f3a7b638dca165937fc98767cba
#
_entry.id   60c25f3a7b638dca165937fc98767cba
#
_cell.length_a   1.000
_cell.length_b   1.000
_cell.length_c   1.000
_cell.angle_alpha   90.00
_cell.angle_beta   90.00
_cell.angle_gamma   90.00
#
_symmetry.space_group_name_H-M   'P 1'
#
loop_
_entity.id
_entity.type
_entity.pdbx_description
1 polymer ?
#
loop_
_entity_poly.entity_id
_entity_poly.type
_entity_poly.pdbx_seq_one_letter_code
_entity_poly.pdbx_strand_id
1 'polypeptide(L)'
;MKVNEQVHLIRKEFYVTQEVIRYINIYLIIGKDCYLVDSGVAGSESLLAEYLESIGRKLTDIKGVFLTHAHPDHAGAAAEIKKLTGCKIYAPHQEISWIEDIKKQFAERPIPNFFKLLSESVKVDQPLYDGDTIQLEDGITIKALSTPGHSHGSMSYVLNEEIIFTGDAIPMENDLPIFVDFEESVQSLDRIGKLPEIKKCCPAWDEVYESEKLDEVLKNSREMLLKLKDAVRQVEKELEECSQEERYKEALRRADLLKYYGNPLVKKSLEACKRL
;
A
#
# COMPACT_ATOMS: atom_id res chain seq x y z
N MET A 1 6.24 10.42 13.86
CA MET A 1 5.39 10.14 15.06
C MET A 1 5.77 8.77 15.61
N LYS A 2 5.82 8.59 16.94
CA LYS A 2 6.13 7.32 17.58
C LYS A 2 4.85 6.47 17.67
N VAL A 3 4.86 5.28 17.08
CA VAL A 3 3.77 4.29 17.19
C VAL A 3 3.91 3.50 18.48
N ASN A 4 5.15 3.05 18.78
CA ASN A 4 5.60 2.49 20.05
C ASN A 4 7.11 2.68 20.18
N GLU A 5 7.78 2.01 21.14
CA GLU A 5 9.23 2.16 21.32
C GLU A 5 10.05 1.63 20.13
N GLN A 6 9.53 0.68 19.37
CA GLN A 6 10.22 0.01 18.27
C GLN A 6 9.78 0.50 16.87
N VAL A 7 8.58 1.08 16.74
CA VAL A 7 8.00 1.45 15.44
C VAL A 7 7.67 2.94 15.42
N HIS A 8 8.21 3.63 14.43
CA HIS A 8 7.90 5.04 14.15
C HIS A 8 7.24 5.19 12.78
N LEU A 9 6.27 6.10 12.71
CA LEU A 9 5.63 6.53 11.48
C LEU A 9 6.24 7.83 11.00
N ILE A 10 6.65 7.87 9.75
CA ILE A 10 7.18 9.04 9.04
C ILE A 10 6.24 9.32 7.87
N ARG A 11 5.55 10.45 7.91
CA ARG A 11 4.60 10.84 6.86
C ARG A 11 5.30 11.70 5.82
N LYS A 12 5.22 11.28 4.56
CA LYS A 12 5.73 12.02 3.41
C LYS A 12 4.57 12.57 2.58
N GLU A 13 4.45 13.89 2.49
CA GLU A 13 3.54 14.55 1.54
C GLU A 13 4.19 14.65 0.17
N PHE A 14 3.39 14.52 -0.87
CA PHE A 14 3.82 14.63 -2.25
C PHE A 14 2.69 15.10 -3.18
N TYR A 15 3.08 15.63 -4.35
CA TYR A 15 2.17 16.09 -5.37
C TYR A 15 1.92 14.98 -6.41
N VAL A 16 0.68 14.50 -6.51
CA VAL A 16 0.24 13.62 -7.61
C VAL A 16 0.07 14.44 -8.90
N THR A 17 -0.51 15.64 -8.78
CA THR A 17 -0.58 16.67 -9.82
C THR A 17 -0.20 18.01 -9.20
N GLN A 18 -0.21 19.11 -9.97
CA GLN A 18 0.04 20.44 -9.41
C GLN A 18 -0.99 20.86 -8.34
N GLU A 19 -2.18 20.31 -8.39
CA GLU A 19 -3.32 20.67 -7.52
C GLU A 19 -3.65 19.63 -6.47
N VAL A 20 -3.20 18.36 -6.66
CA VAL A 20 -3.53 17.23 -5.79
C VAL A 20 -2.34 16.84 -4.94
N ILE A 21 -2.42 17.16 -3.66
CA ILE A 21 -1.46 16.71 -2.64
C ILE A 21 -1.99 15.43 -2.00
N ARG A 22 -1.12 14.44 -1.86
CA ARG A 22 -1.35 13.21 -1.09
C ARG A 22 -0.21 13.04 -0.08
N TYR A 23 -0.35 12.07 0.79
CA TYR A 23 0.74 11.66 1.67
C TYR A 23 0.89 10.13 1.63
N ILE A 24 1.96 9.63 2.17
CA ILE A 24 2.20 8.21 2.41
C ILE A 24 2.84 8.04 3.79
N ASN A 25 2.44 7.04 4.52
CA ASN A 25 3.07 6.65 5.77
C ASN A 25 4.18 5.64 5.49
N ILE A 26 5.39 5.99 5.87
CA ILE A 26 6.57 5.11 5.86
C ILE A 26 6.78 4.66 7.30
N TYR A 27 6.98 3.36 7.53
CA TYR A 27 7.20 2.86 8.86
C TYR A 27 8.68 2.48 9.07
N LEU A 28 9.26 3.02 10.13
CA LEU A 28 10.63 2.73 10.56
C LEU A 28 10.58 1.79 11.75
N ILE A 29 11.19 0.62 11.62
CA ILE A 29 11.38 -0.36 12.69
C ILE A 29 12.79 -0.17 13.24
N ILE A 30 12.89 0.02 14.56
CA ILE A 30 14.13 0.35 15.26
C ILE A 30 14.52 -0.82 16.16
N GLY A 31 15.70 -1.37 15.88
CA GLY A 31 16.40 -2.32 16.71
C GLY A 31 17.84 -1.88 16.90
N LYS A 32 18.78 -2.84 16.89
CA LYS A 32 20.21 -2.55 16.77
C LYS A 32 20.46 -1.82 15.44
N ASP A 33 19.89 -2.32 14.38
CA ASP A 33 19.80 -1.69 13.06
C ASP A 33 18.41 -1.10 12.83
N CYS A 34 18.16 -0.52 11.65
CA CYS A 34 16.88 0.04 11.25
C CYS A 34 16.35 -0.67 10.01
N TYR A 35 15.02 -0.78 9.93
CA TYR A 35 14.33 -1.38 8.78
C TYR A 35 13.14 -0.51 8.40
N LEU A 36 12.80 -0.49 7.10
CA LEU A 36 11.65 0.25 6.61
C LEU A 36 10.58 -0.71 6.10
N VAL A 37 9.33 -0.34 6.32
CA VAL A 37 8.20 -0.83 5.53
C VAL A 37 7.75 0.31 4.63
N ASP A 38 7.88 0.08 3.32
CA ASP A 38 7.82 1.03 2.22
C ASP A 38 8.90 2.12 2.30
N SER A 39 9.10 2.81 1.19
CA SER A 39 10.15 3.82 1.06
C SER A 39 9.63 5.21 0.76
N GLY A 40 8.33 5.33 0.50
CA GLY A 40 7.72 6.56 0.02
C GLY A 40 8.04 6.85 -1.45
N VAL A 41 7.80 8.08 -1.88
CA VAL A 41 8.14 8.58 -3.22
C VAL A 41 9.62 8.94 -3.33
N ALA A 42 10.13 9.10 -4.54
CA ALA A 42 11.47 9.63 -4.79
C ALA A 42 11.70 10.94 -4.02
N GLY A 43 12.86 11.09 -3.38
CA GLY A 43 13.18 12.22 -2.48
C GLY A 43 12.77 11.99 -1.01
N SER A 44 12.19 10.85 -0.66
CA SER A 44 11.86 10.55 0.74
C SER A 44 13.11 10.20 1.58
N GLU A 45 14.22 9.81 0.96
CA GLU A 45 15.49 9.51 1.64
C GLU A 45 16.01 10.69 2.46
N SER A 46 15.80 11.92 2.00
CA SER A 46 16.20 13.13 2.74
C SER A 46 15.39 13.29 4.03
N LEU A 47 14.06 13.11 3.96
CA LEU A 47 13.18 13.14 5.13
C LEU A 47 13.53 12.03 6.13
N LEU A 48 13.85 10.84 5.62
CA LEU A 48 14.28 9.72 6.46
C LEU A 48 15.61 10.01 7.17
N ALA A 49 16.58 10.61 6.47
CA ALA A 49 17.86 11.01 7.04
C ALA A 49 17.66 12.03 8.19
N GLU A 50 16.91 13.11 7.95
CA GLU A 50 16.58 14.13 8.96
C GLU A 50 15.88 13.50 10.17
N TYR A 51 14.92 12.61 9.94
CA TYR A 51 14.21 11.94 11.03
C TYR A 51 15.13 11.06 11.86
N LEU A 52 15.97 10.23 11.20
CA LEU A 52 16.92 9.35 11.87
C LEU A 52 17.93 10.16 12.69
N GLU A 53 18.47 11.26 12.16
CA GLU A 53 19.35 12.17 12.92
C GLU A 53 18.66 12.73 14.15
N SER A 54 17.39 13.08 14.07
CA SER A 54 16.62 13.62 15.21
C SER A 54 16.46 12.64 16.38
N ILE A 55 16.61 11.34 16.10
CA ILE A 55 16.56 10.26 17.10
C ILE A 55 17.94 9.65 17.40
N GLY A 56 19.04 10.30 16.97
CA GLY A 56 20.42 9.87 17.20
C GLY A 56 20.87 8.69 16.34
N ARG A 57 20.22 8.46 15.21
CA ARG A 57 20.54 7.40 14.23
C ARG A 57 21.03 8.01 12.92
N LYS A 58 21.50 7.16 12.01
CA LYS A 58 21.99 7.56 10.69
C LYS A 58 21.21 6.84 9.59
N LEU A 59 21.13 7.43 8.40
CA LEU A 59 20.52 6.77 7.24
C LEU A 59 21.18 5.41 6.95
N THR A 60 22.50 5.31 7.16
CA THR A 60 23.29 4.07 6.99
C THR A 60 22.95 2.96 8.00
N ASP A 61 22.16 3.25 9.04
CA ASP A 61 21.66 2.23 9.97
C ASP A 61 20.52 1.42 9.33
N ILE A 62 19.93 1.89 8.24
CA ILE A 62 18.92 1.13 7.47
C ILE A 62 19.59 -0.06 6.81
N LYS A 63 19.18 -1.29 7.18
CA LYS A 63 19.70 -2.55 6.66
C LYS A 63 18.71 -3.31 5.77
N GLY A 64 17.43 -2.93 5.79
CA GLY A 64 16.41 -3.53 4.96
C GLY A 64 15.23 -2.61 4.68
N VAL A 65 14.66 -2.75 3.49
CA VAL A 65 13.40 -2.12 3.07
C VAL A 65 12.46 -3.22 2.62
N PHE A 66 11.30 -3.30 3.24
CA PHE A 66 10.22 -4.23 2.93
C PHE A 66 9.16 -3.48 2.12
N LEU A 67 9.10 -3.71 0.82
CA LEU A 67 8.11 -3.10 -0.05
C LEU A 67 6.82 -3.91 0.01
N THR A 68 5.70 -3.25 0.32
CA THR A 68 4.38 -3.90 0.32
C THR A 68 3.91 -4.22 -1.10
N HIS A 69 4.23 -3.36 -2.05
CA HIS A 69 3.96 -3.52 -3.47
C HIS A 69 4.76 -2.50 -4.31
N ALA A 70 4.61 -2.57 -5.64
CA ALA A 70 5.47 -1.83 -6.58
C ALA A 70 5.06 -0.38 -6.85
N HIS A 71 3.92 0.12 -6.33
CA HIS A 71 3.46 1.46 -6.71
C HIS A 71 4.45 2.57 -6.33
N PRO A 72 4.48 3.68 -7.11
CA PRO A 72 5.50 4.72 -6.98
C PRO A 72 5.61 5.39 -5.62
N ASP A 73 4.51 5.47 -4.89
CA ASP A 73 4.45 6.07 -3.56
C ASP A 73 4.94 5.13 -2.45
N HIS A 74 5.15 3.85 -2.76
CA HIS A 74 5.71 2.84 -1.87
C HIS A 74 7.17 2.51 -2.19
N ALA A 75 7.50 2.37 -3.48
CA ALA A 75 8.81 1.94 -3.93
C ALA A 75 9.73 3.11 -4.39
N GLY A 76 9.23 4.34 -4.37
CA GLY A 76 9.85 5.48 -5.05
C GLY A 76 11.25 5.85 -4.61
N ALA A 77 11.56 5.76 -3.32
CA ALA A 77 12.88 6.07 -2.79
C ALA A 77 13.78 4.83 -2.59
N ALA A 78 13.29 3.61 -2.85
CA ALA A 78 14.00 2.37 -2.55
C ALA A 78 15.37 2.28 -3.25
N ALA A 79 15.45 2.71 -4.50
CA ALA A 79 16.72 2.71 -5.24
C ALA A 79 17.78 3.61 -4.62
N GLU A 80 17.41 4.85 -4.28
CA GLU A 80 18.34 5.81 -3.67
C GLU A 80 18.72 5.41 -2.25
N ILE A 81 17.77 4.94 -1.44
CA ILE A 81 18.05 4.40 -0.10
C ILE A 81 19.06 3.25 -0.21
N LYS A 82 18.86 2.30 -1.14
CA LYS A 82 19.80 1.20 -1.35
C LYS A 82 21.19 1.67 -1.75
N LYS A 83 21.30 2.66 -2.65
CA LYS A 83 22.60 3.25 -3.04
C LYS A 83 23.33 3.88 -1.86
N LEU A 84 22.61 4.62 -1.01
CA LEU A 84 23.19 5.35 0.11
C LEU A 84 23.56 4.45 1.30
N THR A 85 22.85 3.33 1.48
CA THR A 85 22.96 2.50 2.70
C THR A 85 23.53 1.11 2.46
N GLY A 86 23.42 0.59 1.24
CA GLY A 86 23.69 -0.81 0.92
C GLY A 86 22.66 -1.79 1.48
N CYS A 87 21.48 -1.31 1.89
CA CYS A 87 20.42 -2.14 2.46
C CYS A 87 19.89 -3.20 1.50
N LYS A 88 19.29 -4.26 2.04
CA LYS A 88 18.56 -5.26 1.25
C LYS A 88 17.16 -4.76 0.93
N ILE A 89 16.68 -5.09 -0.27
CA ILE A 89 15.30 -4.90 -0.69
C ILE A 89 14.57 -6.23 -0.64
N TYR A 90 13.53 -6.28 0.17
CA TYR A 90 12.57 -7.37 0.29
C TYR A 90 11.28 -6.95 -0.42
N ALA A 91 10.72 -7.81 -1.25
CA ALA A 91 9.50 -7.48 -1.97
C ALA A 91 8.69 -8.73 -2.32
N PRO A 92 7.35 -8.61 -2.49
CA PRO A 92 6.53 -9.70 -2.98
C PRO A 92 7.04 -10.19 -4.34
N HIS A 93 7.20 -11.50 -4.50
CA HIS A 93 7.76 -12.06 -5.73
C HIS A 93 6.96 -11.67 -6.99
N GLN A 94 5.66 -11.50 -6.88
CA GLN A 94 4.77 -11.09 -7.98
C GLN A 94 4.96 -9.63 -8.41
N GLU A 95 5.50 -8.77 -7.55
CA GLU A 95 5.72 -7.34 -7.83
C GLU A 95 7.11 -7.06 -8.44
N ILE A 96 8.04 -8.02 -8.41
CA ILE A 96 9.44 -7.84 -8.81
C ILE A 96 9.56 -7.30 -10.23
N SER A 97 8.74 -7.80 -11.15
CA SER A 97 8.83 -7.39 -12.55
C SER A 97 8.57 -5.90 -12.77
N TRP A 98 7.80 -5.26 -11.89
CA TRP A 98 7.56 -3.82 -11.89
C TRP A 98 8.62 -3.05 -11.11
N ILE A 99 9.06 -3.58 -9.97
CA ILE A 99 10.10 -2.96 -9.14
C ILE A 99 11.44 -2.89 -9.88
N GLU A 100 11.79 -3.93 -10.62
CA GLU A 100 13.04 -4.02 -11.38
C GLU A 100 12.96 -3.40 -12.79
N ASP A 101 11.74 -3.10 -13.28
CA ASP A 101 11.52 -2.42 -14.56
C ASP A 101 10.38 -1.39 -14.48
N ILE A 102 10.71 -0.18 -14.05
CA ILE A 102 9.74 0.91 -13.92
C ILE A 102 9.16 1.37 -15.27
N LYS A 103 9.83 1.09 -16.40
CA LYS A 103 9.28 1.40 -17.73
C LYS A 103 8.15 0.44 -18.07
N LYS A 104 8.31 -0.84 -17.73
CA LYS A 104 7.25 -1.83 -17.84
C LYS A 104 6.07 -1.43 -16.94
N GLN A 105 6.32 -1.08 -15.68
CA GLN A 105 5.27 -0.63 -14.77
C GLN A 105 4.51 0.56 -15.33
N PHE A 106 5.22 1.59 -15.84
CA PHE A 106 4.59 2.75 -16.45
C PHE A 106 3.75 2.40 -17.68
N ALA A 107 4.24 1.50 -18.53
CA ALA A 107 3.49 1.05 -19.72
C ALA A 107 2.17 0.34 -19.35
N GLU A 108 2.16 -0.47 -18.28
CA GLU A 108 1.01 -1.25 -17.84
C GLU A 108 0.07 -0.45 -16.90
N ARG A 109 0.63 0.52 -16.15
CA ARG A 109 -0.09 1.37 -15.19
C ARG A 109 0.39 2.82 -15.24
N PRO A 110 0.10 3.58 -16.30
CA PRO A 110 0.48 4.97 -16.38
C PRO A 110 -0.30 5.82 -15.35
N ILE A 111 0.42 6.66 -14.62
CA ILE A 111 -0.15 7.67 -13.73
C ILE A 111 0.55 9.04 -13.95
N PRO A 112 -0.10 10.16 -13.60
CA PRO A 112 0.56 11.46 -13.67
C PRO A 112 1.82 11.51 -12.81
N ASN A 113 2.83 12.21 -13.28
CA ASN A 113 4.11 12.40 -12.60
C ASN A 113 4.86 11.10 -12.20
N PHE A 114 4.54 9.95 -12.84
CA PHE A 114 5.12 8.65 -12.50
C PHE A 114 6.63 8.71 -12.25
N PHE A 115 7.42 9.20 -13.22
CA PHE A 115 8.89 9.27 -13.12
C PHE A 115 9.41 10.33 -12.16
N LYS A 116 8.54 11.21 -11.63
CA LYS A 116 8.90 12.09 -10.50
C LYS A 116 8.68 11.42 -9.17
N LEU A 117 7.74 10.49 -9.10
CA LEU A 117 7.43 9.74 -7.89
C LEU A 117 8.32 8.49 -7.74
N LEU A 118 8.71 7.89 -8.87
CA LEU A 118 9.56 6.70 -8.94
C LEU A 118 10.56 6.89 -10.07
N SER A 119 11.78 7.34 -9.73
CA SER A 119 12.78 7.76 -10.72
C SER A 119 13.61 6.62 -11.28
N GLU A 120 13.81 5.54 -10.51
CA GLU A 120 14.70 4.45 -10.86
C GLU A 120 14.16 3.09 -10.42
N SER A 121 14.52 2.07 -11.20
CA SER A 121 14.32 0.67 -10.82
C SER A 121 15.30 0.27 -9.71
N VAL A 122 14.88 -0.66 -8.86
CA VAL A 122 15.76 -1.23 -7.84
C VAL A 122 15.76 -2.76 -7.90
N LYS A 123 16.93 -3.37 -7.79
CA LYS A 123 17.04 -4.82 -7.73
C LYS A 123 16.54 -5.32 -6.37
N VAL A 124 15.61 -6.28 -6.40
CA VAL A 124 15.14 -7.01 -5.23
C VAL A 124 16.18 -8.06 -4.83
N ASP A 125 16.61 -8.00 -3.58
CA ASP A 125 17.62 -8.94 -3.06
C ASP A 125 16.96 -10.22 -2.55
N GLN A 126 15.76 -10.10 -2.00
CA GLN A 126 15.03 -11.24 -1.44
C GLN A 126 13.55 -11.17 -1.83
N PRO A 127 13.12 -12.00 -2.78
CA PRO A 127 11.70 -12.27 -3.03
C PRO A 127 11.03 -12.84 -1.79
N LEU A 128 9.80 -12.40 -1.52
CA LEU A 128 8.99 -12.90 -0.42
C LEU A 128 7.73 -13.59 -0.95
N TYR A 129 7.37 -14.65 -0.27
CA TYR A 129 6.18 -15.46 -0.52
C TYR A 129 5.27 -15.44 0.71
N ASP A 130 4.02 -15.83 0.53
CA ASP A 130 3.06 -15.94 1.62
C ASP A 130 3.55 -16.88 2.72
N GLY A 131 3.54 -16.38 3.95
CA GLY A 131 3.98 -17.14 5.14
C GLY A 131 5.48 -17.09 5.42
N ASP A 132 6.30 -16.51 4.54
CA ASP A 132 7.73 -16.34 4.81
C ASP A 132 7.96 -15.57 6.12
N THR A 133 8.93 -16.04 6.89
CA THR A 133 9.33 -15.41 8.14
C THR A 133 10.80 -15.06 8.10
N ILE A 134 11.11 -13.79 8.36
CA ILE A 134 12.45 -13.23 8.34
C ILE A 134 12.83 -12.82 9.75
N GLN A 135 13.79 -13.50 10.34
CA GLN A 135 14.45 -13.05 11.56
C GLN A 135 15.47 -11.97 11.18
N LEU A 136 15.21 -10.73 11.53
CA LEU A 136 16.09 -9.60 11.23
C LEU A 136 17.22 -9.49 12.25
N GLU A 137 16.86 -9.56 13.52
CA GLU A 137 17.76 -9.58 14.66
C GLU A 137 17.03 -10.16 15.89
N ASP A 138 17.73 -10.34 17.01
CA ASP A 138 17.09 -10.86 18.23
C ASP A 138 15.91 -9.98 18.63
N GLY A 139 14.73 -10.58 18.75
CA GLY A 139 13.49 -9.88 19.11
C GLY A 139 12.82 -9.10 17.98
N ILE A 140 13.30 -9.21 16.73
CA ILE A 140 12.67 -8.59 15.55
C ILE A 140 12.46 -9.62 14.45
N THR A 141 11.22 -10.04 14.29
CA THR A 141 10.79 -11.01 13.28
C THR A 141 9.69 -10.39 12.43
N ILE A 142 9.81 -10.49 11.12
CA ILE A 142 8.78 -10.07 10.15
C ILE A 142 8.23 -11.31 9.45
N LYS A 143 6.91 -11.45 9.48
CA LYS A 143 6.17 -12.45 8.70
C LYS A 143 5.46 -11.80 7.53
N ALA A 144 5.63 -12.36 6.35
CA ALA A 144 4.95 -11.94 5.13
C ALA A 144 3.55 -12.56 5.06
N LEU A 145 2.55 -11.74 4.76
CA LEU A 145 1.16 -12.14 4.54
C LEU A 145 0.71 -11.64 3.17
N SER A 146 0.41 -12.54 2.24
CA SER A 146 -0.14 -12.14 0.94
C SER A 146 -1.50 -11.49 1.12
N THR A 147 -1.65 -10.26 0.66
CA THR A 147 -2.88 -9.46 0.73
C THR A 147 -3.16 -8.79 -0.63
N PRO A 148 -3.35 -9.60 -1.71
CA PRO A 148 -3.61 -9.09 -3.04
C PRO A 148 -4.96 -8.39 -3.13
N GLY A 149 -5.20 -7.73 -4.26
CA GLY A 149 -6.44 -7.03 -4.58
C GLY A 149 -6.20 -5.58 -4.93
N HIS A 150 -5.46 -4.80 -4.12
CA HIS A 150 -5.00 -3.46 -4.51
C HIS A 150 -4.01 -3.52 -5.68
N SER A 151 -3.04 -4.41 -5.61
CA SER A 151 -2.25 -4.91 -6.73
C SER A 151 -2.24 -6.44 -6.70
N HIS A 152 -1.80 -7.08 -7.78
CA HIS A 152 -1.80 -8.54 -7.88
C HIS A 152 -0.88 -9.23 -6.89
N GLY A 153 0.17 -8.57 -6.46
CA GLY A 153 1.19 -9.11 -5.57
C GLY A 153 1.25 -8.45 -4.19
N SER A 154 0.33 -7.54 -3.85
CA SER A 154 0.37 -6.82 -2.58
C SER A 154 0.56 -7.74 -1.38
N MET A 155 1.37 -7.29 -0.45
CA MET A 155 1.73 -8.03 0.75
C MET A 155 1.68 -7.13 1.98
N SER A 156 1.18 -7.67 3.06
CA SER A 156 1.27 -7.08 4.39
C SER A 156 2.40 -7.72 5.17
N TYR A 157 2.94 -7.01 6.15
CA TYR A 157 4.01 -7.50 7.00
C TYR A 157 3.60 -7.48 8.46
N VAL A 158 3.82 -8.58 9.16
CA VAL A 158 3.50 -8.70 10.59
C VAL A 158 4.79 -8.74 11.40
N LEU A 159 5.00 -7.71 12.23
CA LEU A 159 6.15 -7.59 13.13
C LEU A 159 5.82 -8.25 14.46
N ASN A 160 6.65 -9.20 14.87
CA ASN A 160 6.58 -9.87 16.17
C ASN A 160 5.18 -10.40 16.54
N GLU A 161 4.36 -10.78 15.52
CA GLU A 161 2.98 -11.23 15.67
C GLU A 161 2.01 -10.18 16.27
N GLU A 162 2.45 -8.93 16.51
CA GLU A 162 1.70 -7.90 17.22
C GLU A 162 1.31 -6.69 16.36
N ILE A 163 2.13 -6.33 15.37
CA ILE A 163 1.91 -5.12 14.54
C ILE A 163 1.84 -5.51 13.08
N ILE A 164 0.76 -5.16 12.41
CA ILE A 164 0.62 -5.38 10.98
C ILE A 164 0.79 -4.07 10.20
N PHE A 165 1.64 -4.10 9.16
CA PHE A 165 1.77 -3.05 8.13
C PHE A 165 1.03 -3.53 6.89
N THR A 166 -0.06 -2.87 6.53
CA THR A 166 -0.96 -3.38 5.49
C THR A 166 -0.72 -2.80 4.11
N GLY A 167 0.18 -1.82 3.98
CA GLY A 167 0.25 -1.06 2.73
C GLY A 167 -1.14 -0.54 2.36
N ASP A 168 -1.58 -0.82 1.15
CA ASP A 168 -2.87 -0.41 0.58
C ASP A 168 -3.93 -1.53 0.59
N ALA A 169 -3.71 -2.60 1.37
CA ALA A 169 -4.62 -3.74 1.38
C ALA A 169 -6.00 -3.45 2.01
N ILE A 170 -6.10 -2.38 2.81
CA ILE A 170 -7.37 -1.94 3.43
C ILE A 170 -7.84 -0.67 2.72
N PRO A 171 -8.83 -0.74 1.82
CA PRO A 171 -9.44 0.45 1.22
C PRO A 171 -10.12 1.30 2.30
N MET A 172 -9.74 2.57 2.39
CA MET A 172 -10.25 3.47 3.43
C MET A 172 -11.64 4.00 3.07
N GLU A 173 -12.50 4.08 4.08
CA GLU A 173 -13.80 4.72 3.95
C GLU A 173 -13.61 6.19 3.52
N ASN A 174 -14.43 6.64 2.58
CA ASN A 174 -14.38 8.00 2.03
C ASN A 174 -13.09 8.37 1.23
N ASP A 175 -12.21 7.44 0.95
CA ASP A 175 -11.10 7.64 0.02
C ASP A 175 -11.30 6.86 -1.30
N LEU A 176 -10.33 6.98 -2.20
CA LEU A 176 -10.33 6.32 -3.50
C LEU A 176 -10.32 4.78 -3.35
N PRO A 177 -11.36 4.09 -3.81
CA PRO A 177 -11.35 2.63 -3.82
C PRO A 177 -10.49 2.11 -4.98
N ILE A 178 -9.20 1.93 -4.75
CA ILE A 178 -8.26 1.46 -5.77
C ILE A 178 -7.98 -0.03 -5.55
N PHE A 179 -8.42 -0.86 -6.49
CA PHE A 179 -8.14 -2.29 -6.53
C PHE A 179 -8.20 -2.82 -7.96
N VAL A 180 -7.48 -3.89 -8.23
CA VAL A 180 -7.43 -4.58 -9.53
C VAL A 180 -8.22 -5.89 -9.52
N ASP A 181 -8.51 -6.41 -8.33
CA ASP A 181 -9.34 -7.59 -8.12
C ASP A 181 -10.22 -7.41 -6.86
N PHE A 182 -11.53 -7.55 -7.06
CA PHE A 182 -12.50 -7.37 -5.98
C PHE A 182 -12.49 -8.52 -4.99
N GLU A 183 -12.48 -9.76 -5.48
CA GLU A 183 -12.56 -10.95 -4.62
C GLU A 183 -11.29 -11.10 -3.79
N GLU A 184 -10.13 -10.87 -4.39
CA GLU A 184 -8.85 -10.84 -3.67
C GLU A 184 -8.84 -9.75 -2.60
N SER A 185 -9.37 -8.54 -2.89
CA SER A 185 -9.47 -7.46 -1.89
C SER A 185 -10.31 -7.87 -0.69
N VAL A 186 -11.48 -8.49 -0.91
CA VAL A 186 -12.35 -8.96 0.18
C VAL A 186 -11.67 -10.09 0.97
N GLN A 187 -11.02 -11.05 0.29
CA GLN A 187 -10.28 -12.13 0.95
C GLN A 187 -9.10 -11.60 1.78
N SER A 188 -8.44 -10.54 1.30
CA SER A 188 -7.34 -9.90 2.04
C SER A 188 -7.82 -9.26 3.34
N LEU A 189 -9.00 -8.59 3.35
CA LEU A 189 -9.61 -8.11 4.59
C LEU A 189 -9.90 -9.26 5.56
N ASP A 190 -10.41 -10.41 5.04
CA ASP A 190 -10.67 -11.60 5.86
C ASP A 190 -9.39 -12.20 6.44
N ARG A 191 -8.31 -12.21 5.68
CA ARG A 191 -7.01 -12.71 6.14
C ARG A 191 -6.44 -11.84 7.25
N ILE A 192 -6.53 -10.51 7.10
CA ILE A 192 -6.08 -9.56 8.13
C ILE A 192 -6.90 -9.74 9.41
N GLY A 193 -8.24 -9.82 9.31
CA GLY A 193 -9.13 -9.98 10.46
C GLY A 193 -9.01 -11.34 11.18
N LYS A 194 -8.39 -12.35 10.57
CA LYS A 194 -8.13 -13.65 11.19
C LYS A 194 -6.79 -13.76 11.90
N LEU A 195 -5.96 -12.73 11.82
CA LEU A 195 -4.68 -12.73 12.54
C LEU A 195 -4.93 -12.67 14.04
N PRO A 196 -4.33 -13.59 14.82
CA PRO A 196 -4.41 -13.52 16.26
C PRO A 196 -3.57 -12.35 16.79
N GLU A 197 -3.97 -11.81 17.92
CA GLU A 197 -3.16 -10.94 18.80
C GLU A 197 -2.59 -9.66 18.17
N ILE A 198 -3.13 -9.18 17.04
CA ILE A 198 -2.70 -7.90 16.46
C ILE A 198 -3.11 -6.77 17.41
N LYS A 199 -2.11 -6.06 17.90
CA LYS A 199 -2.28 -4.89 18.79
C LYS A 199 -2.44 -3.59 18.01
N LYS A 200 -1.73 -3.47 16.86
CA LYS A 200 -1.76 -2.27 16.03
C LYS A 200 -1.80 -2.62 14.55
N CYS A 201 -2.62 -1.87 13.82
CA CYS A 201 -2.65 -1.90 12.36
C CYS A 201 -2.11 -0.59 11.81
N CYS A 202 -1.13 -0.69 10.94
CA CYS A 202 -0.34 0.38 10.37
C CYS A 202 -0.57 0.48 8.85
N PRO A 203 -1.64 1.14 8.36
CA PRO A 203 -1.89 1.30 6.94
C PRO A 203 -0.98 2.37 6.33
N ALA A 204 -0.77 2.30 5.01
CA ALA A 204 0.01 3.31 4.29
C ALA A 204 -0.71 4.67 4.23
N TRP A 205 -2.02 4.66 4.33
CA TRP A 205 -2.88 5.83 4.37
C TRP A 205 -3.67 5.83 5.68
N ASP A 206 -4.04 7.01 6.17
CA ASP A 206 -4.80 7.20 7.39
C ASP A 206 -3.96 7.08 8.68
N GLU A 207 -4.62 6.86 9.82
CA GLU A 207 -3.99 6.76 11.13
C GLU A 207 -3.59 5.31 11.46
N VAL A 208 -2.78 5.15 12.49
CA VAL A 208 -2.52 3.83 13.08
C VAL A 208 -3.71 3.44 13.94
N TYR A 209 -4.22 2.23 13.74
CA TYR A 209 -5.35 1.70 14.49
C TYR A 209 -4.90 0.78 15.61
N GLU A 210 -5.48 0.96 16.80
CA GLU A 210 -5.40 -0.03 17.87
C GLU A 210 -6.33 -1.22 17.54
N SER A 211 -6.07 -2.37 18.16
CA SER A 211 -6.81 -3.61 17.92
C SER A 211 -8.33 -3.45 17.99
N GLU A 212 -8.79 -2.64 18.94
CA GLU A 212 -10.22 -2.42 19.19
C GLU A 212 -10.94 -1.75 18.01
N LYS A 213 -10.21 -0.98 17.20
CA LYS A 213 -10.75 -0.31 16.00
C LYS A 213 -10.62 -1.16 14.73
N LEU A 214 -9.73 -2.14 14.73
CA LEU A 214 -9.42 -2.88 13.50
C LEU A 214 -10.63 -3.59 12.91
N ASP A 215 -11.45 -4.24 13.73
CA ASP A 215 -12.65 -4.94 13.27
C ASP A 215 -13.65 -3.99 12.60
N GLU A 216 -13.84 -2.80 13.17
CA GLU A 216 -14.71 -1.75 12.60
C GLU A 216 -14.16 -1.27 11.26
N VAL A 217 -12.86 -0.99 11.17
CA VAL A 217 -12.20 -0.54 9.93
C VAL A 217 -12.33 -1.60 8.83
N LEU A 218 -12.07 -2.86 9.12
CA LEU A 218 -12.20 -3.97 8.17
C LEU A 218 -13.65 -4.16 7.71
N LYS A 219 -14.61 -4.02 8.63
CA LYS A 219 -16.05 -4.08 8.33
C LYS A 219 -16.46 -2.95 7.39
N ASN A 220 -16.10 -1.69 7.71
CA ASN A 220 -16.44 -0.53 6.89
C ASN A 220 -15.81 -0.62 5.49
N SER A 221 -14.56 -1.05 5.39
CA SER A 221 -13.89 -1.31 4.11
C SER A 221 -14.63 -2.36 3.28
N ARG A 222 -15.03 -3.46 3.90
CA ARG A 222 -15.81 -4.51 3.23
C ARG A 222 -17.16 -4.00 2.75
N GLU A 223 -17.90 -3.28 3.60
CA GLU A 223 -19.21 -2.71 3.24
C GLU A 223 -19.10 -1.74 2.07
N MET A 224 -18.05 -0.90 2.03
CA MET A 224 -17.77 -0.01 0.91
C MET A 224 -17.50 -0.80 -0.39
N LEU A 225 -16.66 -1.85 -0.34
CA LEU A 225 -16.38 -2.68 -1.50
C LEU A 225 -17.65 -3.37 -2.03
N LEU A 226 -18.46 -3.96 -1.14
CA LEU A 226 -19.71 -4.62 -1.51
C LEU A 226 -20.71 -3.63 -2.11
N LYS A 227 -20.87 -2.46 -1.50
CA LYS A 227 -21.73 -1.39 -2.02
C LYS A 227 -21.34 -0.97 -3.43
N LEU A 228 -20.03 -0.82 -3.70
CA LEU A 228 -19.55 -0.50 -5.03
C LEU A 228 -19.85 -1.62 -6.03
N LYS A 229 -19.57 -2.89 -5.67
CA LYS A 229 -19.86 -4.04 -6.53
C LYS A 229 -21.35 -4.17 -6.85
N ASP A 230 -22.21 -4.02 -5.83
CA ASP A 230 -23.66 -4.09 -6.01
C ASP A 230 -24.17 -2.95 -6.91
N ALA A 231 -23.66 -1.72 -6.71
CA ALA A 231 -24.01 -0.59 -7.56
C ALA A 231 -23.61 -0.84 -9.02
N VAL A 232 -22.41 -1.37 -9.27
CA VAL A 232 -21.96 -1.74 -10.63
C VAL A 232 -22.88 -2.79 -11.22
N ARG A 233 -23.18 -3.88 -10.50
CA ARG A 233 -24.04 -4.96 -10.98
C ARG A 233 -25.46 -4.52 -11.32
N GLN A 234 -26.06 -3.67 -10.49
CA GLN A 234 -27.39 -3.12 -10.72
C GLN A 234 -27.41 -2.24 -11.95
N VAL A 235 -26.45 -1.32 -12.06
CA VAL A 235 -26.36 -0.40 -13.19
C VAL A 235 -26.13 -1.14 -14.51
N GLU A 236 -25.28 -2.18 -14.54
CA GLU A 236 -25.06 -2.99 -15.74
C GLU A 236 -26.36 -3.67 -16.23
N LYS A 237 -27.28 -4.05 -15.34
CA LYS A 237 -28.57 -4.65 -15.69
C LYS A 237 -29.63 -3.60 -16.09
N GLU A 238 -29.68 -2.49 -15.37
CA GLU A 238 -30.75 -1.49 -15.53
C GLU A 238 -30.49 -0.53 -16.69
N LEU A 239 -29.23 -0.28 -17.03
CA LEU A 239 -28.80 0.72 -18.00
C LEU A 239 -27.99 0.08 -19.17
N GLU A 240 -28.40 -1.11 -19.63
CA GLU A 240 -27.72 -1.83 -20.71
C GLU A 240 -27.54 -1.01 -21.98
N GLU A 241 -28.52 -0.15 -22.31
CA GLU A 241 -28.48 0.70 -23.51
C GLU A 241 -27.67 2.00 -23.34
N CYS A 242 -27.26 2.33 -22.11
CA CYS A 242 -26.46 3.50 -21.84
C CYS A 242 -24.98 3.25 -22.16
N SER A 243 -24.23 4.32 -22.41
CA SER A 243 -22.80 4.25 -22.57
C SER A 243 -22.11 3.74 -21.30
N GLN A 244 -20.93 3.12 -21.45
CA GLN A 244 -20.13 2.67 -20.31
C GLN A 244 -19.82 3.82 -19.34
N GLU A 245 -19.58 5.02 -19.86
CA GLU A 245 -19.28 6.20 -19.07
C GLU A 245 -20.47 6.63 -18.19
N GLU A 246 -21.69 6.59 -18.73
CA GLU A 246 -22.93 6.88 -17.97
C GLU A 246 -23.14 5.82 -16.88
N ARG A 247 -22.94 4.55 -17.20
CA ARG A 247 -23.01 3.45 -16.22
C ARG A 247 -22.01 3.63 -15.08
N TYR A 248 -20.76 3.97 -15.37
CA TYR A 248 -19.75 4.20 -14.36
C TYR A 248 -20.09 5.39 -13.46
N LYS A 249 -20.56 6.50 -14.05
CA LYS A 249 -21.00 7.67 -13.30
C LYS A 249 -22.14 7.32 -12.34
N GLU A 250 -23.13 6.57 -12.84
CA GLU A 250 -24.28 6.17 -12.02
C GLU A 250 -23.90 5.16 -10.93
N ALA A 251 -23.01 4.21 -11.21
CA ALA A 251 -22.50 3.28 -10.21
C ALA A 251 -21.78 4.01 -9.08
N LEU A 252 -20.91 4.98 -9.41
CA LEU A 252 -20.23 5.80 -8.40
C LEU A 252 -21.23 6.66 -7.60
N ARG A 253 -22.29 7.19 -8.24
CA ARG A 253 -23.34 7.93 -7.55
C ARG A 253 -24.08 7.05 -6.52
N ARG A 254 -24.45 5.82 -6.90
CA ARG A 254 -25.12 4.86 -6.00
C ARG A 254 -24.22 4.39 -4.86
N ALA A 255 -22.92 4.35 -5.09
CA ALA A 255 -21.93 3.99 -4.09
C ALA A 255 -21.45 5.15 -3.21
N ASP A 256 -22.00 6.37 -3.37
CA ASP A 256 -21.56 7.62 -2.71
C ASP A 256 -20.10 8.03 -3.03
N LEU A 257 -19.59 7.60 -4.19
CA LEU A 257 -18.22 7.84 -4.64
C LEU A 257 -18.14 8.77 -5.86
N LEU A 258 -19.21 9.53 -6.16
CA LEU A 258 -19.29 10.37 -7.36
C LEU A 258 -18.16 11.42 -7.45
N LYS A 259 -17.63 11.87 -6.31
CA LYS A 259 -16.49 12.81 -6.24
C LYS A 259 -15.22 12.28 -6.95
N TYR A 260 -15.15 10.98 -7.19
CA TYR A 260 -14.02 10.34 -7.86
C TYR A 260 -14.27 10.02 -9.34
N TYR A 261 -15.41 10.48 -9.89
CA TYR A 261 -15.70 10.34 -11.31
C TYR A 261 -14.61 10.97 -12.18
N GLY A 262 -14.20 10.28 -13.24
CA GLY A 262 -13.10 10.70 -14.12
C GLY A 262 -11.69 10.27 -13.64
N ASN A 263 -11.54 9.72 -12.44
CA ASN A 263 -10.26 9.17 -12.01
C ASN A 263 -9.98 7.83 -12.70
N PRO A 264 -8.86 7.70 -13.46
CA PRO A 264 -8.58 6.49 -14.22
C PRO A 264 -8.31 5.25 -13.36
N LEU A 265 -7.87 5.43 -12.12
CA LEU A 265 -7.64 4.32 -11.18
C LEU A 265 -8.98 3.75 -10.68
N VAL A 266 -9.94 4.61 -10.38
CA VAL A 266 -11.30 4.19 -9.98
C VAL A 266 -12.00 3.46 -11.13
N LYS A 267 -11.77 3.86 -12.38
CA LYS A 267 -12.29 3.15 -13.54
C LYS A 267 -11.83 1.68 -13.57
N LYS A 268 -10.57 1.40 -13.24
CA LYS A 268 -10.05 0.02 -13.11
C LYS A 268 -10.78 -0.77 -12.02
N SER A 269 -11.07 -0.14 -10.89
CA SER A 269 -11.82 -0.78 -9.79
C SER A 269 -13.28 -1.09 -10.18
N LEU A 270 -13.93 -0.19 -10.93
CA LEU A 270 -15.26 -0.46 -11.49
C LEU A 270 -15.24 -1.65 -12.48
N GLU A 271 -14.19 -1.75 -13.29
CA GLU A 271 -14.00 -2.89 -14.21
C GLU A 271 -13.73 -4.20 -13.43
N ALA A 272 -12.99 -4.15 -12.33
CA ALA A 272 -12.77 -5.29 -11.46
C ALA A 272 -14.07 -5.80 -10.79
N CYS A 273 -15.01 -4.90 -10.48
CA CYS A 273 -16.33 -5.26 -9.97
C CYS A 273 -17.22 -6.04 -10.96
N LYS A 274 -16.94 -5.96 -12.27
CA LYS A 274 -17.70 -6.68 -13.32
C LYS A 274 -17.30 -8.14 -13.46
N ARG A 275 -16.10 -8.49 -13.04
CA ARG A 275 -15.60 -9.86 -13.10
C ARG A 275 -16.43 -10.73 -12.14
N LEU A 276 -16.90 -11.88 -12.63
CA LEU A 276 -17.69 -12.87 -11.88
C LEU A 276 -16.78 -13.79 -11.09
#